data_77548784b1a20b612402df1c01b8150a
#
_entry.id   77548784b1a20b612402df1c01b8150a
#
_cell.length_a   1.000
_cell.length_b   1.000
_cell.length_c   1.000
_cell.angle_alpha   90.00
_cell.angle_beta   90.00
_cell.angle_gamma   90.00
#
_symmetry.space_group_name_H-M   'P 1'
#
loop_
_entity.id
_entity.type
_entity.pdbx_description
1 polymer ?
#
loop_
_entity_poly.entity_id
_entity_poly.type
_entity_poly.pdbx_seq_one_letter_code
_entity_poly.pdbx_strand_id
1 'polypeptide(L)'
;MGLASDLLLVYGQGSHSRQGYIMAIIINNEEVHRLLTMPATMEALERSYIDLVEKQGVCRPRIDIQIPTPEADKTYQWGTMEGGSTRGYFAIRMKSDVLVQENRGGIPTEDKYCVRPGRWCGLIFLTSIENGEPLAIINDGVLQHMRVGADGGIGVKYMARKNAEVIGMLGSGGMSRSNMQAFTCVRNIKKLKVFSPTKANREAFADEMRALYGIEVVVCDAPEQVYRGADILAALTDATEPVTDGSLVEPGTHVVVIGGSGGPDPALMKRIDVSLRFGNAPDPWGLPAFATAKSRLTYVAMADAEADKRMSPDGKRGGRGVIAEDKVVWLADILAGKTSGRTSDDQISYSERGNLQGAQFHAVAGHVYEKAVEAGAGYEIPTDWLLQDIRD
;
A
#
# COMPACT_ATOMS: atom_id res chain seq x y z
N MET A 1 -10.24 -34.60 5.93
CA MET A 1 -11.18 -34.85 4.84
C MET A 1 -12.47 -34.12 5.15
N GLY A 2 -12.86 -33.16 4.30
CA GLY A 2 -14.17 -32.51 4.37
C GLY A 2 -14.14 -31.07 4.86
N LEU A 3 -13.79 -30.10 4.00
CA LEU A 3 -14.14 -28.66 4.02
C LEU A 3 -13.70 -27.95 2.71
N ALA A 4 -13.78 -28.66 1.60
CA ALA A 4 -13.35 -28.13 0.29
C ALA A 4 -14.47 -28.16 -0.80
N SER A 5 -15.75 -28.25 -0.42
CA SER A 5 -16.80 -28.47 -1.42
C SER A 5 -17.91 -27.41 -1.52
N ASP A 6 -17.88 -26.30 -0.76
CA ASP A 6 -19.03 -25.37 -0.77
C ASP A 6 -18.69 -23.91 -1.21
N LEU A 7 -17.61 -23.68 -1.92
CA LEU A 7 -17.23 -22.32 -2.40
C LEU A 7 -17.20 -22.19 -3.94
N LEU A 8 -17.84 -23.10 -4.66
CA LEU A 8 -17.82 -23.16 -6.13
C LEU A 8 -19.12 -22.67 -6.82
N LEU A 9 -19.96 -21.90 -6.14
CA LEU A 9 -21.28 -21.51 -6.69
C LEU A 9 -21.67 -20.04 -6.43
N VAL A 10 -20.80 -19.08 -6.69
CA VAL A 10 -21.22 -17.65 -6.79
C VAL A 10 -20.55 -16.94 -7.98
N TYR A 11 -20.15 -17.63 -9.02
CA TYR A 11 -19.91 -17.01 -10.31
C TYR A 11 -21.16 -17.19 -11.20
N GLY A 12 -22.28 -16.66 -10.73
CA GLY A 12 -23.52 -16.57 -11.46
C GLY A 12 -23.59 -15.26 -12.23
N GLN A 13 -23.37 -15.34 -13.52
CA GLN A 13 -23.94 -14.51 -14.58
C GLN A 13 -24.65 -13.21 -14.12
N GLY A 14 -23.91 -12.14 -13.95
CA GLY A 14 -24.41 -10.78 -13.81
C GLY A 14 -23.92 -9.92 -14.97
N SER A 15 -24.14 -10.36 -16.24
CA SER A 15 -24.00 -9.45 -17.37
C SER A 15 -25.20 -8.50 -17.34
N HIS A 16 -25.00 -7.28 -16.88
CA HIS A 16 -25.98 -6.22 -17.01
C HIS A 16 -26.04 -5.80 -18.49
N SER A 17 -26.85 -6.48 -19.28
CA SER A 17 -27.10 -6.11 -20.65
C SER A 17 -28.36 -5.23 -20.72
N ARG A 18 -28.16 -3.93 -20.85
CA ARG A 18 -29.18 -3.09 -21.49
C ARG A 18 -28.98 -3.18 -23.00
N GLN A 19 -29.91 -3.77 -23.71
CA GLN A 19 -29.91 -3.92 -25.19
C GLN A 19 -28.80 -4.81 -25.81
N GLY A 20 -28.33 -5.85 -25.12
CA GLY A 20 -27.40 -6.82 -25.71
C GLY A 20 -25.94 -6.37 -25.83
N TYR A 21 -25.58 -5.20 -25.30
CA TYR A 21 -24.20 -4.75 -25.21
C TYR A 21 -23.60 -5.12 -23.85
N ILE A 22 -22.37 -5.60 -23.86
CA ILE A 22 -21.55 -5.74 -22.68
C ILE A 22 -21.10 -4.33 -22.28
N MET A 23 -21.15 -3.99 -21.00
CA MET A 23 -20.83 -2.66 -20.50
C MET A 23 -19.66 -2.70 -19.55
N ALA A 24 -18.61 -1.93 -19.85
CA ALA A 24 -17.57 -1.59 -18.87
C ALA A 24 -18.08 -0.45 -17.96
N ILE A 25 -17.54 -0.31 -16.77
CA ILE A 25 -17.99 0.71 -15.81
C ILE A 25 -16.86 1.66 -15.40
N ILE A 26 -17.19 2.94 -15.24
CA ILE A 26 -16.30 3.93 -14.61
C ILE A 26 -16.76 4.12 -13.18
N ILE A 27 -15.87 3.88 -12.20
CA ILE A 27 -16.14 4.00 -10.77
C ILE A 27 -15.35 5.19 -10.23
N ASN A 28 -16.04 6.21 -9.75
CA ASN A 28 -15.43 7.40 -9.20
C ASN A 28 -15.01 7.18 -7.73
N ASN A 29 -14.27 8.16 -7.18
CA ASN A 29 -13.71 8.05 -5.83
C ASN A 29 -14.77 7.99 -4.71
N GLU A 30 -15.93 8.63 -4.90
CA GLU A 30 -17.03 8.63 -3.93
C GLU A 30 -17.71 7.27 -3.88
N GLU A 31 -17.87 6.62 -5.02
CA GLU A 31 -18.39 5.25 -5.09
C GLU A 31 -17.43 4.24 -4.47
N VAL A 32 -16.12 4.37 -4.75
CA VAL A 32 -15.10 3.54 -4.07
C VAL A 32 -15.21 3.71 -2.55
N HIS A 33 -15.35 4.94 -2.06
CA HIS A 33 -15.50 5.20 -0.63
C HIS A 33 -16.74 4.53 0.00
N ARG A 34 -17.84 4.50 -0.73
CA ARG A 34 -19.09 3.87 -0.29
C ARG A 34 -19.04 2.35 -0.29
N LEU A 35 -18.32 1.76 -1.26
CA LEU A 35 -18.31 0.32 -1.50
C LEU A 35 -17.20 -0.42 -0.75
N LEU A 36 -16.10 0.26 -0.40
CA LEU A 36 -14.90 -0.37 0.14
C LEU A 36 -14.80 -0.17 1.65
N THR A 37 -14.71 -1.27 2.39
CA THR A 37 -14.48 -1.27 3.84
C THR A 37 -13.06 -1.75 4.17
N MET A 38 -12.52 -1.32 5.32
CA MET A 38 -11.18 -1.74 5.74
C MET A 38 -11.07 -3.26 5.99
N PRO A 39 -12.03 -3.92 6.67
CA PRO A 39 -11.98 -5.38 6.82
C PRO A 39 -11.96 -6.12 5.48
N ALA A 40 -12.80 -5.74 4.52
CA ALA A 40 -12.81 -6.34 3.18
C ALA A 40 -11.51 -6.09 2.40
N THR A 41 -10.93 -4.89 2.55
CA THR A 41 -9.63 -4.57 1.97
C THR A 41 -8.52 -5.46 2.53
N MET A 42 -8.48 -5.66 3.84
CA MET A 42 -7.50 -6.54 4.49
C MET A 42 -7.65 -7.99 4.03
N GLU A 43 -8.88 -8.49 3.95
CA GLU A 43 -9.17 -9.85 3.47
C GLU A 43 -8.73 -10.04 2.01
N ALA A 44 -9.03 -9.09 1.14
CA ALA A 44 -8.60 -9.12 -0.26
C ALA A 44 -7.07 -9.15 -0.39
N LEU A 45 -6.35 -8.36 0.42
CA LEU A 45 -4.88 -8.37 0.43
C LEU A 45 -4.31 -9.68 0.96
N GLU A 46 -4.81 -10.22 2.08
CA GLU A 46 -4.35 -11.50 2.62
C GLU A 46 -4.50 -12.62 1.59
N ARG A 47 -5.64 -12.68 0.90
CA ARG A 47 -5.89 -13.63 -0.19
C ARG A 47 -4.90 -13.47 -1.34
N SER A 48 -4.67 -12.23 -1.78
CA SER A 48 -3.72 -11.94 -2.86
C SER A 48 -2.28 -12.34 -2.51
N TYR A 49 -1.87 -12.17 -1.26
CA TYR A 49 -0.55 -12.60 -0.82
C TYR A 49 -0.42 -14.13 -0.77
N ILE A 50 -1.48 -14.85 -0.41
CA ILE A 50 -1.52 -16.31 -0.53
C ILE A 50 -1.42 -16.72 -2.00
N ASP A 51 -2.18 -16.08 -2.89
CA ASP A 51 -2.14 -16.36 -4.33
C ASP A 51 -0.74 -16.23 -4.91
N LEU A 52 0.05 -15.23 -4.48
CA LEU A 52 1.44 -15.11 -4.91
C LEU A 52 2.31 -16.30 -4.47
N VAL A 53 2.14 -16.78 -3.24
CA VAL A 53 2.90 -17.91 -2.70
C VAL A 53 2.51 -19.22 -3.38
N GLU A 54 1.21 -19.40 -3.64
CA GLU A 54 0.65 -20.58 -4.31
C GLU A 54 0.85 -20.54 -5.83
N LYS A 55 1.49 -19.49 -6.37
CA LYS A 55 1.67 -19.26 -7.81
C LYS A 55 0.34 -19.17 -8.59
N GLN A 56 -0.71 -18.76 -7.90
CA GLN A 56 -2.00 -18.41 -8.49
C GLN A 56 -2.09 -16.94 -8.85
N GLY A 57 -1.23 -16.11 -8.28
CA GLY A 57 -1.12 -14.70 -8.54
C GLY A 57 0.25 -14.32 -9.08
N VAL A 58 0.30 -13.18 -9.77
CA VAL A 58 1.52 -12.59 -10.29
C VAL A 58 1.45 -11.07 -10.21
N CYS A 59 2.56 -10.43 -9.92
CA CYS A 59 2.71 -9.00 -10.06
C CYS A 59 4.14 -8.68 -10.46
N ARG A 60 4.36 -7.51 -11.00
CA ARG A 60 5.73 -7.03 -11.23
C ARG A 60 6.07 -5.87 -10.31
N PRO A 61 7.36 -5.62 -10.05
CA PRO A 61 7.81 -4.42 -9.37
C PRO A 61 7.31 -3.16 -10.07
N ARG A 62 7.04 -2.11 -9.28
CA ARG A 62 6.63 -0.80 -9.79
C ARG A 62 7.65 -0.27 -10.80
N ILE A 63 7.14 0.32 -11.87
CA ILE A 63 7.92 1.05 -12.87
C ILE A 63 7.53 2.52 -12.81
N ASP A 64 8.52 3.41 -12.75
CA ASP A 64 8.35 4.85 -12.91
C ASP A 64 9.15 5.33 -14.13
N ILE A 65 8.54 6.21 -14.91
CA ILE A 65 9.18 6.93 -16.01
C ILE A 65 9.19 8.41 -15.64
N GLN A 66 10.34 9.04 -15.70
CA GLN A 66 10.50 10.44 -15.33
C GLN A 66 10.94 11.27 -16.54
N ILE A 67 10.33 12.45 -16.68
CA ILE A 67 10.62 13.39 -17.77
C ILE A 67 10.81 14.77 -17.11
N PRO A 68 11.93 15.46 -17.38
CA PRO A 68 12.11 16.84 -16.95
C PRO A 68 10.99 17.73 -17.47
N THR A 69 10.48 18.61 -16.62
CA THR A 69 9.53 19.65 -17.07
C THR A 69 10.27 20.93 -17.47
N PRO A 70 9.61 21.90 -18.12
CA PRO A 70 10.19 23.20 -18.38
C PRO A 70 10.63 23.97 -17.11
N GLU A 71 10.05 23.65 -15.95
CA GLU A 71 10.42 24.21 -14.66
C GLU A 71 11.50 23.32 -14.01
N ALA A 72 12.67 23.92 -13.72
CA ALA A 72 13.88 23.18 -13.33
C ALA A 72 13.76 22.42 -12.00
N ASP A 73 12.82 22.81 -11.11
CA ASP A 73 12.55 22.20 -9.81
C ASP A 73 11.44 21.13 -9.86
N LYS A 74 10.90 20.85 -11.06
CA LYS A 74 9.80 19.90 -11.24
C LYS A 74 10.17 18.79 -12.21
N THR A 75 9.65 17.60 -11.91
CA THR A 75 9.80 16.42 -12.77
C THR A 75 8.45 15.75 -12.94
N TYR A 76 8.04 15.54 -14.18
CA TYR A 76 6.88 14.70 -14.48
C TYR A 76 7.23 13.23 -14.20
N GLN A 77 6.33 12.52 -13.56
CA GLN A 77 6.45 11.09 -13.30
C GLN A 77 5.19 10.34 -13.69
N TRP A 78 5.35 9.39 -14.59
CA TRP A 78 4.37 8.34 -14.84
C TRP A 78 4.77 7.10 -14.07
N GLY A 79 3.82 6.43 -13.39
CA GLY A 79 4.11 5.20 -12.68
C GLY A 79 3.04 4.15 -12.91
N THR A 80 3.47 2.88 -13.09
CA THR A 80 2.57 1.74 -13.26
C THR A 80 2.85 0.63 -12.26
N MET A 81 1.80 -0.10 -11.91
CA MET A 81 1.84 -1.23 -10.98
C MET A 81 0.82 -2.25 -11.44
N GLU A 82 1.29 -3.43 -11.89
CA GLU A 82 0.46 -4.42 -12.51
C GLU A 82 0.48 -5.75 -11.75
N GLY A 83 -0.66 -6.42 -11.76
CA GLY A 83 -0.80 -7.75 -11.20
C GLY A 83 -2.16 -8.36 -11.47
N GLY A 84 -2.23 -9.66 -11.30
CA GLY A 84 -3.45 -10.44 -11.50
C GLY A 84 -3.38 -11.78 -10.80
N SER A 85 -4.50 -12.49 -10.78
CA SER A 85 -4.62 -13.80 -10.17
C SER A 85 -5.56 -14.68 -11.00
N THR A 86 -5.35 -15.99 -10.96
CA THR A 86 -6.27 -16.99 -11.55
C THR A 86 -7.70 -16.88 -11.01
N ARG A 87 -7.93 -16.03 -10.03
CA ARG A 87 -9.25 -15.74 -9.44
C ARG A 87 -10.08 -14.71 -10.20
N GLY A 88 -9.69 -14.34 -11.40
CA GLY A 88 -10.57 -13.70 -12.36
C GLY A 88 -10.14 -12.31 -12.86
N TYR A 89 -9.22 -11.61 -12.21
CA TYR A 89 -8.89 -10.23 -12.56
C TYR A 89 -7.40 -10.00 -12.79
N PHE A 90 -7.11 -9.11 -13.76
CA PHE A 90 -5.85 -8.44 -13.92
C PHE A 90 -6.06 -6.93 -13.82
N ALA A 91 -5.16 -6.21 -13.18
CA ALA A 91 -5.24 -4.77 -13.05
C ALA A 91 -3.93 -4.07 -13.39
N ILE A 92 -4.05 -2.91 -14.04
CA ILE A 92 -2.98 -1.93 -14.20
C ILE A 92 -3.38 -0.67 -13.44
N ARG A 93 -2.66 -0.37 -12.37
CA ARG A 93 -2.79 0.93 -11.74
C ARG A 93 -1.81 1.90 -12.39
N MET A 94 -2.31 3.03 -12.84
CA MET A 94 -1.57 4.11 -13.48
C MET A 94 -1.65 5.37 -12.63
N LYS A 95 -0.54 6.11 -12.56
CA LYS A 95 -0.53 7.43 -11.93
C LYS A 95 0.25 8.42 -12.77
N SER A 96 -0.18 9.68 -12.72
CA SER A 96 0.43 10.80 -13.43
C SER A 96 0.67 11.91 -12.43
N ASP A 97 1.93 12.17 -12.11
CA ASP A 97 2.34 13.11 -11.08
C ASP A 97 3.35 14.13 -11.61
N VAL A 98 3.30 15.35 -11.07
CA VAL A 98 4.43 16.28 -11.06
C VAL A 98 5.08 16.18 -9.68
N LEU A 99 6.36 15.88 -9.62
CA LEU A 99 7.15 15.81 -8.41
C LEU A 99 7.80 17.17 -8.15
N VAL A 100 7.76 17.61 -6.89
CA VAL A 100 8.41 18.82 -6.41
C VAL A 100 9.19 18.48 -5.15
N GLN A 101 10.46 18.87 -5.10
CA GLN A 101 11.26 18.72 -3.87
C GLN A 101 11.00 19.91 -2.96
N GLU A 102 10.66 19.65 -1.73
CA GLU A 102 10.34 20.65 -0.71
C GLU A 102 11.12 20.39 0.58
N ASN A 103 11.14 21.39 1.46
CA ASN A 103 11.63 21.24 2.82
C ASN A 103 10.53 21.67 3.79
N ARG A 104 10.07 20.74 4.63
CA ARG A 104 9.04 21.01 5.63
C ARG A 104 9.61 20.88 7.04
N GLY A 105 9.82 22.02 7.67
CA GLY A 105 10.36 22.06 9.04
C GLY A 105 11.77 21.47 9.18
N GLY A 106 12.63 21.66 8.17
CA GLY A 106 14.00 21.13 8.13
C GLY A 106 14.09 19.70 7.56
N ILE A 107 12.97 19.05 7.26
CA ILE A 107 12.93 17.68 6.74
C ILE A 107 12.72 17.73 5.23
N PRO A 108 13.61 17.12 4.41
CA PRO A 108 13.39 16.98 2.97
C PRO A 108 12.15 16.15 2.69
N THR A 109 11.27 16.67 1.84
CA THR A 109 10.03 16.01 1.42
C THR A 109 9.88 16.06 -0.09
N GLU A 110 9.16 15.09 -0.66
CA GLU A 110 8.78 15.08 -2.06
C GLU A 110 7.27 15.24 -2.17
N ASP A 111 6.80 16.43 -2.58
CA ASP A 111 5.39 16.62 -2.88
C ASP A 111 5.06 16.12 -4.29
N LYS A 112 3.79 15.76 -4.49
CA LYS A 112 3.26 15.20 -5.73
C LYS A 112 1.89 15.78 -6.01
N TYR A 113 1.65 16.15 -7.25
CA TYR A 113 0.31 16.60 -7.66
C TYR A 113 0.04 16.32 -9.15
N CYS A 114 -1.22 16.38 -9.54
CA CYS A 114 -1.67 16.44 -10.92
C CYS A 114 -2.51 17.70 -11.12
N VAL A 115 -2.24 18.47 -12.17
CA VAL A 115 -2.87 19.75 -12.48
C VAL A 115 -2.47 20.87 -11.51
N ARG A 116 -2.60 20.67 -10.21
CA ARG A 116 -2.23 21.65 -9.15
C ARG A 116 -1.99 20.94 -7.81
N PRO A 117 -1.25 21.56 -6.89
CA PRO A 117 -1.07 21.03 -5.53
C PRO A 117 -2.39 20.64 -4.87
N GLY A 118 -2.40 19.52 -4.16
CA GLY A 118 -3.58 18.96 -3.51
C GLY A 118 -4.54 18.18 -4.43
N ARG A 119 -4.21 18.04 -5.71
CA ARG A 119 -4.93 17.15 -6.64
C ARG A 119 -3.99 16.05 -7.11
N TRP A 120 -4.53 14.84 -7.27
CA TRP A 120 -3.79 13.68 -7.74
C TRP A 120 -4.57 12.97 -8.84
N CYS A 121 -3.84 12.29 -9.74
CA CYS A 121 -4.42 11.44 -10.75
C CYS A 121 -3.87 10.02 -10.59
N GLY A 122 -4.76 9.10 -10.29
CA GLY A 122 -4.49 7.67 -10.30
C GLY A 122 -5.73 6.93 -10.75
N LEU A 123 -5.53 6.02 -11.69
CA LEU A 123 -6.58 5.21 -12.27
C LEU A 123 -6.16 3.75 -12.27
N ILE A 124 -7.14 2.87 -12.11
CA ILE A 124 -6.96 1.43 -12.22
C ILE A 124 -7.79 0.96 -13.41
N PHE A 125 -7.13 0.36 -14.38
CA PHE A 125 -7.78 -0.36 -15.47
C PHE A 125 -7.87 -1.83 -15.09
N LEU A 126 -9.09 -2.35 -15.02
CA LEU A 126 -9.40 -3.72 -14.62
C LEU A 126 -9.88 -4.53 -15.84
N THR A 127 -9.33 -5.72 -16.01
CA THR A 127 -9.71 -6.65 -17.07
C THR A 127 -10.02 -8.04 -16.53
N SER A 128 -10.87 -8.78 -17.23
CA SER A 128 -11.08 -10.21 -17.00
C SER A 128 -9.85 -10.99 -17.48
N ILE A 129 -9.41 -11.98 -16.73
CA ILE A 129 -8.40 -12.94 -17.19
C ILE A 129 -8.98 -14.07 -18.03
N GLU A 130 -10.30 -14.21 -18.06
CA GLU A 130 -10.96 -15.29 -18.80
C GLU A 130 -10.93 -15.05 -20.31
N ASN A 131 -11.17 -13.80 -20.72
CA ASN A 131 -11.31 -13.44 -22.14
C ASN A 131 -10.58 -12.13 -22.51
N GLY A 132 -9.92 -11.46 -21.54
CA GLY A 132 -9.23 -10.17 -21.75
C GLY A 132 -10.14 -8.95 -21.78
N GLU A 133 -11.44 -9.11 -21.49
CA GLU A 133 -12.42 -8.03 -21.57
C GLU A 133 -12.12 -6.88 -20.62
N PRO A 134 -12.17 -5.62 -21.08
CA PRO A 134 -12.16 -4.45 -20.21
C PRO A 134 -13.41 -4.41 -19.33
N LEU A 135 -13.23 -4.39 -18.00
CA LEU A 135 -14.34 -4.44 -17.04
C LEU A 135 -14.58 -3.08 -16.38
N ALA A 136 -13.53 -2.38 -15.98
CA ALA A 136 -13.69 -1.12 -15.28
C ALA A 136 -12.49 -0.17 -15.40
N ILE A 137 -12.80 1.13 -15.27
CA ILE A 137 -11.83 2.19 -14.96
C ILE A 137 -12.19 2.73 -13.58
N ILE A 138 -11.32 2.56 -12.59
CA ILE A 138 -11.59 2.89 -11.19
C ILE A 138 -10.65 4.01 -10.73
N ASN A 139 -11.20 5.05 -10.08
CA ASN A 139 -10.38 6.05 -9.41
C ASN A 139 -9.66 5.43 -8.21
N ASP A 140 -8.35 5.66 -8.09
CA ASP A 140 -7.54 5.01 -7.09
C ASP A 140 -7.42 5.76 -5.75
N GLY A 141 -7.97 6.94 -5.61
CA GLY A 141 -7.73 7.82 -4.46
C GLY A 141 -8.02 7.16 -3.11
N VAL A 142 -9.26 6.76 -2.86
CA VAL A 142 -9.65 6.02 -1.65
C VAL A 142 -9.00 4.65 -1.63
N LEU A 143 -9.05 3.92 -2.74
CA LEU A 143 -8.49 2.57 -2.84
C LEU A 143 -7.00 2.54 -2.49
N GLN A 144 -6.22 3.52 -2.96
CA GLN A 144 -4.81 3.69 -2.64
C GLN A 144 -4.56 3.85 -1.14
N HIS A 145 -5.36 4.66 -0.45
CA HIS A 145 -5.25 4.85 1.00
C HIS A 145 -5.65 3.58 1.76
N MET A 146 -6.76 2.96 1.36
CA MET A 146 -7.30 1.76 1.99
C MET A 146 -6.33 0.58 1.89
N ARG A 147 -5.77 0.29 0.69
CA ARG A 147 -4.82 -0.81 0.53
C ARG A 147 -3.51 -0.60 1.30
N VAL A 148 -3.06 0.67 1.47
CA VAL A 148 -1.85 0.99 2.25
C VAL A 148 -2.13 0.83 3.75
N GLY A 149 -3.28 1.32 4.23
CA GLY A 149 -3.70 1.13 5.61
C GLY A 149 -3.90 -0.35 5.95
N ALA A 150 -4.56 -1.09 5.07
CA ALA A 150 -4.79 -2.53 5.22
C ALA A 150 -3.48 -3.32 5.35
N ASP A 151 -2.48 -2.99 4.53
CA ASP A 151 -1.14 -3.59 4.59
C ASP A 151 -0.49 -3.38 5.98
N GLY A 152 -0.55 -2.14 6.50
CA GLY A 152 -0.12 -1.83 7.87
C GLY A 152 -0.94 -2.58 8.94
N GLY A 153 -2.27 -2.66 8.74
CA GLY A 153 -3.18 -3.40 9.61
C GLY A 153 -2.91 -4.89 9.67
N ILE A 154 -2.57 -5.51 8.54
CA ILE A 154 -2.15 -6.94 8.48
C ILE A 154 -0.86 -7.13 9.28
N GLY A 155 0.12 -6.20 9.16
CA GLY A 155 1.32 -6.22 10.00
C GLY A 155 0.97 -6.21 11.49
N VAL A 156 0.13 -5.27 11.92
CA VAL A 156 -0.34 -5.18 13.32
C VAL A 156 -1.13 -6.44 13.74
N LYS A 157 -1.99 -6.98 12.88
CA LYS A 157 -2.79 -8.19 13.14
C LYS A 157 -1.92 -9.37 13.56
N TYR A 158 -0.83 -9.59 12.86
CA TYR A 158 0.01 -10.77 13.06
C TYR A 158 1.24 -10.53 13.93
N MET A 159 1.76 -9.30 13.99
CA MET A 159 3.05 -9.02 14.62
C MET A 159 2.99 -8.13 15.85
N ALA A 160 1.94 -7.34 16.07
CA ALA A 160 1.79 -6.59 17.32
C ALA A 160 1.29 -7.50 18.44
N ARG A 161 1.64 -7.17 19.68
CA ARG A 161 1.11 -7.86 20.87
C ARG A 161 -0.43 -7.87 20.84
N LYS A 162 -1.03 -8.93 21.35
CA LYS A 162 -2.51 -9.05 21.36
C LYS A 162 -3.20 -7.98 22.20
N ASN A 163 -2.53 -7.52 23.25
CA ASN A 163 -2.95 -6.47 24.16
C ASN A 163 -2.42 -5.08 23.79
N ALA A 164 -1.98 -4.86 22.55
CA ALA A 164 -1.53 -3.56 22.07
C ALA A 164 -2.68 -2.56 22.08
N GLU A 165 -2.52 -1.42 22.78
CA GLU A 165 -3.55 -0.40 22.99
C GLU A 165 -3.05 1.03 22.67
N VAL A 166 -1.71 1.23 22.59
CA VAL A 166 -1.09 2.56 22.44
C VAL A 166 -0.37 2.66 21.11
N ILE A 167 -0.74 3.68 20.32
CA ILE A 167 -0.07 4.02 19.06
C ILE A 167 0.80 5.26 19.27
N GLY A 168 2.07 5.18 18.86
CA GLY A 168 2.93 6.33 18.60
C GLY A 168 2.97 6.57 17.08
N MET A 169 2.60 7.77 16.63
CA MET A 169 2.47 8.08 15.21
C MET A 169 3.28 9.30 14.80
N LEU A 170 4.12 9.13 13.80
CA LEU A 170 4.83 10.18 13.09
C LEU A 170 4.13 10.42 11.74
N GLY A 171 3.47 11.57 11.61
CA GLY A 171 2.66 11.96 10.47
C GLY A 171 1.17 12.09 10.82
N SER A 172 0.46 12.98 10.11
CA SER A 172 -0.97 13.28 10.30
C SER A 172 -1.73 13.40 8.97
N GLY A 173 -1.20 12.79 7.90
CA GLY A 173 -1.76 12.83 6.56
C GLY A 173 -2.81 11.74 6.29
N GLY A 174 -3.13 11.55 5.00
CA GLY A 174 -4.11 10.54 4.55
C GLY A 174 -3.72 9.11 4.93
N MET A 175 -2.43 8.78 4.88
CA MET A 175 -1.94 7.46 5.28
C MET A 175 -2.10 7.19 6.78
N SER A 176 -2.01 8.23 7.61
CA SER A 176 -2.28 8.11 9.06
C SER A 176 -3.73 7.74 9.32
N ARG A 177 -4.67 8.31 8.57
CA ARG A 177 -6.11 8.01 8.66
C ARG A 177 -6.42 6.56 8.30
N SER A 178 -5.93 6.09 7.17
CA SER A 178 -6.20 4.71 6.73
C SER A 178 -5.52 3.67 7.63
N ASN A 179 -4.33 3.97 8.16
CA ASN A 179 -3.68 3.07 9.12
C ASN A 179 -4.41 3.06 10.47
N MET A 180 -4.89 4.21 10.97
CA MET A 180 -5.75 4.23 12.17
C MET A 180 -6.98 3.36 11.99
N GLN A 181 -7.67 3.49 10.86
CA GLN A 181 -8.82 2.66 10.53
C GLN A 181 -8.46 1.16 10.55
N ALA A 182 -7.31 0.78 9.99
CA ALA A 182 -6.87 -0.60 9.96
C ALA A 182 -6.45 -1.11 11.36
N PHE A 183 -5.73 -0.31 12.13
CA PHE A 183 -5.25 -0.70 13.47
C PHE A 183 -6.42 -0.92 14.43
N THR A 184 -7.45 -0.05 14.38
CA THR A 184 -8.67 -0.20 15.20
C THR A 184 -9.54 -1.39 14.80
N CYS A 185 -9.43 -1.89 13.55
CA CYS A 185 -10.08 -3.15 13.15
C CYS A 185 -9.47 -4.39 13.81
N VAL A 186 -8.19 -4.34 14.23
CA VAL A 186 -7.43 -5.53 14.65
C VAL A 186 -6.94 -5.46 16.10
N ARG A 187 -6.99 -4.29 16.74
CA ARG A 187 -6.60 -4.07 18.15
C ARG A 187 -7.57 -3.11 18.82
N ASN A 188 -7.72 -3.28 20.14
CA ASN A 188 -8.52 -2.40 20.97
C ASN A 188 -7.69 -1.16 21.35
N ILE A 189 -7.51 -0.26 20.38
CA ILE A 189 -6.71 0.96 20.58
C ILE A 189 -7.42 1.89 21.55
N LYS A 190 -6.71 2.36 22.58
CA LYS A 190 -7.21 3.31 23.59
C LYS A 190 -6.51 4.66 23.54
N LYS A 191 -5.28 4.69 23.01
CA LYS A 191 -4.47 5.90 23.03
C LYS A 191 -3.67 6.07 21.76
N LEU A 192 -3.67 7.30 21.23
CA LEU A 192 -2.83 7.75 20.14
C LEU A 192 -1.96 8.91 20.60
N LYS A 193 -0.66 8.82 20.37
CA LYS A 193 0.29 9.93 20.48
C LYS A 193 0.70 10.31 19.08
N VAL A 194 0.52 11.57 18.68
CA VAL A 194 0.78 11.98 17.30
C VAL A 194 1.71 13.20 17.25
N PHE A 195 2.68 13.13 16.38
CA PHE A 195 3.53 14.24 15.99
C PHE A 195 3.56 14.41 14.46
N SER A 196 3.49 15.65 14.02
CA SER A 196 3.88 16.06 12.66
C SER A 196 4.40 17.52 12.72
N PRO A 197 5.25 17.95 11.77
CA PRO A 197 5.87 19.28 11.83
C PRO A 197 4.86 20.43 11.89
N THR A 198 3.76 20.35 11.12
CA THR A 198 2.72 21.38 11.06
C THR A 198 1.73 21.22 12.21
N LYS A 199 1.78 22.12 13.19
CA LYS A 199 0.95 22.09 14.40
C LYS A 199 -0.54 22.01 14.07
N ALA A 200 -1.05 22.87 13.19
CA ALA A 200 -2.46 22.88 12.81
C ALA A 200 -2.93 21.54 12.22
N ASN A 201 -2.10 20.87 11.41
CA ASN A 201 -2.45 19.59 10.81
C ASN A 201 -2.53 18.47 11.86
N ARG A 202 -1.57 18.43 12.82
CA ARG A 202 -1.61 17.39 13.85
C ARG A 202 -2.73 17.60 14.87
N GLU A 203 -3.11 18.86 15.16
CA GLU A 203 -4.25 19.19 16.02
C GLU A 203 -5.56 18.79 15.35
N ALA A 204 -5.79 19.19 14.09
CA ALA A 204 -6.98 18.81 13.32
C ALA A 204 -7.11 17.28 13.19
N PHE A 205 -6.01 16.59 12.93
CA PHE A 205 -6.00 15.13 12.90
C PHE A 205 -6.34 14.52 14.27
N ALA A 206 -5.81 15.07 15.35
CA ALA A 206 -6.13 14.60 16.70
C ALA A 206 -7.61 14.74 17.05
N ASP A 207 -8.23 15.88 16.69
CA ASP A 207 -9.66 16.12 16.90
C ASP A 207 -10.51 15.14 16.09
N GLU A 208 -10.14 14.89 14.84
CA GLU A 208 -10.79 13.89 13.99
C GLU A 208 -10.70 12.47 14.62
N MET A 209 -9.53 12.07 15.09
CA MET A 209 -9.35 10.74 15.70
C MET A 209 -10.13 10.57 17.01
N ARG A 210 -10.22 11.62 17.84
CA ARG A 210 -11.07 11.63 19.03
C ARG A 210 -12.54 11.44 18.66
N ALA A 211 -13.01 12.18 17.66
CA ALA A 211 -14.40 12.12 17.22
C ALA A 211 -14.78 10.77 16.61
N LEU A 212 -13.89 10.19 15.79
CA LEU A 212 -14.18 8.92 15.10
C LEU A 212 -14.08 7.69 15.99
N TYR A 213 -13.12 7.66 16.92
CA TYR A 213 -12.78 6.43 17.65
C TYR A 213 -13.03 6.51 19.15
N GLY A 214 -13.32 7.70 19.72
CA GLY A 214 -13.55 7.86 21.15
C GLY A 214 -12.34 7.54 22.04
N ILE A 215 -11.13 7.65 21.49
CA ILE A 215 -9.88 7.31 22.18
C ILE A 215 -9.18 8.55 22.75
N GLU A 216 -8.28 8.34 23.71
CA GLU A 216 -7.36 9.38 24.15
C GLU A 216 -6.38 9.75 23.04
N VAL A 217 -6.27 11.04 22.68
CA VAL A 217 -5.29 11.52 21.72
C VAL A 217 -4.42 12.60 22.31
N VAL A 218 -3.11 12.33 22.35
CA VAL A 218 -2.08 13.26 22.82
C VAL A 218 -1.39 13.88 21.59
N VAL A 219 -1.51 15.19 21.46
CA VAL A 219 -0.76 15.95 20.46
C VAL A 219 0.63 16.24 21.03
N CYS A 220 1.65 15.67 20.40
CA CYS A 220 3.04 15.78 20.83
C CYS A 220 3.68 17.04 20.23
N ASP A 221 4.52 17.73 21.03
CA ASP A 221 5.26 18.90 20.56
C ASP A 221 6.63 18.54 19.97
N ALA A 222 7.13 17.34 20.26
CA ALA A 222 8.37 16.80 19.74
C ALA A 222 8.21 15.33 19.32
N PRO A 223 8.93 14.87 18.27
CA PRO A 223 8.78 13.50 17.76
C PRO A 223 9.15 12.42 18.79
N GLU A 224 10.07 12.70 19.72
CA GLU A 224 10.51 11.75 20.75
C GLU A 224 9.38 11.34 21.69
N GLN A 225 8.37 12.19 21.84
CA GLN A 225 7.26 11.96 22.77
C GLN A 225 6.31 10.85 22.31
N VAL A 226 6.35 10.45 21.02
CA VAL A 226 5.46 9.39 20.51
C VAL A 226 5.93 8.00 20.94
N TYR A 227 7.23 7.81 21.25
CA TYR A 227 7.83 6.48 21.43
C TYR A 227 7.47 5.85 22.77
N ARG A 228 7.57 6.63 23.87
CA ARG A 228 7.44 6.07 25.21
C ARG A 228 6.11 5.37 25.44
N GLY A 229 6.14 4.07 25.76
CA GLY A 229 4.97 3.24 26.00
C GLY A 229 4.13 3.00 24.75
N ALA A 230 4.68 3.12 23.55
CA ALA A 230 3.98 2.79 22.31
C ALA A 230 4.06 1.27 22.04
N ASP A 231 2.91 0.63 21.90
CA ASP A 231 2.81 -0.76 21.46
C ASP A 231 3.01 -0.89 19.95
N ILE A 232 2.57 0.14 19.23
CA ILE A 232 2.68 0.28 17.77
C ILE A 232 3.33 1.61 17.48
N LEU A 233 4.46 1.61 16.78
CA LEU A 233 5.09 2.81 16.23
C LEU A 233 4.83 2.88 14.74
N ALA A 234 4.16 3.93 14.28
CA ALA A 234 3.80 4.12 12.88
C ALA A 234 4.43 5.39 12.32
N ALA A 235 5.38 5.26 11.37
CA ALA A 235 5.96 6.38 10.64
C ALA A 235 5.33 6.47 9.24
N LEU A 236 4.42 7.45 9.09
CA LEU A 236 3.48 7.56 7.97
C LEU A 236 3.62 8.94 7.33
N THR A 237 4.78 9.22 6.76
CA THR A 237 5.16 10.55 6.26
C THR A 237 5.62 10.52 4.80
N ASP A 238 5.66 11.68 4.18
CA ASP A 238 6.21 11.97 2.86
C ASP A 238 7.71 12.37 2.91
N ALA A 239 8.35 12.28 4.08
CA ALA A 239 9.78 12.52 4.22
C ALA A 239 10.59 11.57 3.33
N THR A 240 11.66 12.10 2.73
CA THR A 240 12.55 11.32 1.85
C THR A 240 13.69 10.64 2.62
N GLU A 241 13.89 11.03 3.88
CA GLU A 241 14.85 10.45 4.81
C GLU A 241 14.15 9.77 5.99
N PRO A 242 14.80 8.81 6.68
CA PRO A 242 14.25 8.17 7.86
C PRO A 242 13.88 9.19 8.95
N VAL A 243 12.67 9.11 9.46
CA VAL A 243 12.16 9.96 10.56
C VAL A 243 12.05 9.21 11.89
N THR A 244 12.37 7.92 11.88
CA THR A 244 12.40 7.11 13.09
C THR A 244 13.73 7.29 13.83
N ASP A 245 13.70 7.17 15.16
CA ASP A 245 14.87 7.02 16.01
C ASP A 245 14.81 5.68 16.73
N GLY A 246 15.57 4.72 16.23
CA GLY A 246 15.57 3.35 16.75
C GLY A 246 16.09 3.26 18.18
N SER A 247 16.82 4.28 18.70
CA SER A 247 17.29 4.27 20.09
C SER A 247 16.14 4.44 21.09
N LEU A 248 15.04 5.06 20.65
CA LEU A 248 13.86 5.35 21.47
C LEU A 248 12.78 4.25 21.42
N VAL A 249 12.90 3.30 20.52
CA VAL A 249 11.92 2.21 20.40
C VAL A 249 12.05 1.26 21.59
N GLU A 250 10.96 1.05 22.31
CA GLU A 250 10.92 0.17 23.47
C GLU A 250 10.76 -1.31 23.08
N PRO A 251 11.25 -2.26 23.90
CA PRO A 251 10.95 -3.68 23.69
C PRO A 251 9.45 -3.94 23.58
N GLY A 252 9.07 -4.88 22.72
CA GLY A 252 7.68 -5.22 22.49
C GLY A 252 6.93 -4.37 21.46
N THR A 253 7.53 -3.30 20.98
CA THR A 253 6.91 -2.42 19.97
C THR A 253 6.83 -3.12 18.60
N HIS A 254 5.68 -3.00 17.93
CA HIS A 254 5.54 -3.30 16.51
C HIS A 254 5.73 -2.04 15.68
N VAL A 255 6.56 -2.10 14.64
CA VAL A 255 6.91 -0.95 13.81
C VAL A 255 6.30 -1.06 12.42
N VAL A 256 5.63 -0.01 11.98
CA VAL A 256 5.07 0.17 10.63
C VAL A 256 5.69 1.42 10.01
N VAL A 257 6.36 1.28 8.85
CA VAL A 257 6.95 2.43 8.14
C VAL A 257 6.44 2.46 6.71
N ILE A 258 5.83 3.57 6.30
CA ILE A 258 5.41 3.79 4.92
C ILE A 258 6.46 4.58 4.15
N GLY A 259 6.66 4.12 2.97
CA GLY A 259 7.73 4.28 2.04
C GLY A 259 8.12 5.60 1.43
N GLY A 260 7.87 6.79 1.92
CA GLY A 260 8.61 8.00 1.49
C GLY A 260 9.93 8.12 2.23
N SER A 261 9.90 7.82 3.52
CA SER A 261 10.94 8.03 4.52
C SER A 261 12.15 7.08 4.47
N GLY A 262 12.45 6.45 3.35
CA GLY A 262 13.63 5.58 3.31
C GLY A 262 13.57 4.27 4.15
N GLY A 263 12.49 4.05 4.91
CA GLY A 263 12.36 2.91 5.82
C GLY A 263 12.76 3.24 7.26
N PRO A 264 12.92 2.23 8.13
CA PRO A 264 13.48 2.40 9.46
C PRO A 264 14.91 2.94 9.41
N ASP A 265 15.29 3.75 10.38
CA ASP A 265 16.67 4.22 10.51
C ASP A 265 17.64 3.05 10.84
N PRO A 266 18.97 3.23 10.65
CA PRO A 266 19.94 2.16 10.85
C PRO A 266 20.01 1.61 12.28
N ALA A 267 19.69 2.42 13.30
CA ALA A 267 19.66 1.96 14.69
C ALA A 267 18.47 1.04 14.92
N LEU A 268 17.30 1.41 14.41
CA LEU A 268 16.10 0.57 14.47
C LEU A 268 16.30 -0.74 13.71
N MET A 269 16.89 -0.70 12.51
CA MET A 269 17.15 -1.90 11.70
C MET A 269 17.97 -2.96 12.45
N LYS A 270 18.93 -2.54 13.27
CA LYS A 270 19.73 -3.45 14.10
C LYS A 270 18.93 -4.06 15.25
N ARG A 271 17.96 -3.33 15.77
CA ARG A 271 17.15 -3.71 16.93
C ARG A 271 15.93 -4.54 16.60
N ILE A 272 15.51 -4.58 15.33
CA ILE A 272 14.40 -5.45 14.90
C ILE A 272 14.79 -6.91 15.17
N ASP A 273 13.97 -7.59 15.95
CA ASP A 273 14.15 -9.00 16.32
C ASP A 273 13.46 -9.92 15.32
N VAL A 274 12.31 -9.52 14.81
CA VAL A 274 11.51 -10.31 13.84
C VAL A 274 10.81 -9.39 12.84
N SER A 275 10.85 -9.77 11.57
CA SER A 275 10.25 -9.01 10.46
C SER A 275 9.26 -9.86 9.69
N LEU A 276 8.04 -9.38 9.53
CA LEU A 276 7.04 -10.00 8.66
C LEU A 276 7.29 -9.60 7.22
N ARG A 277 7.36 -10.59 6.33
CA ARG A 277 7.38 -10.39 4.87
C ARG A 277 6.10 -10.93 4.27
N PHE A 278 5.35 -10.07 3.55
CA PHE A 278 4.05 -10.44 2.99
C PHE A 278 4.16 -11.37 1.79
N GLY A 279 5.21 -11.25 1.01
CA GLY A 279 5.47 -12.02 -0.20
C GLY A 279 6.59 -11.42 -1.02
N ASN A 280 6.88 -11.99 -2.16
CA ASN A 280 7.79 -11.44 -3.16
C ASN A 280 7.06 -11.32 -4.50
N ALA A 281 7.32 -10.24 -5.23
CA ALA A 281 7.03 -10.23 -6.65
C ALA A 281 7.91 -11.26 -7.34
N PRO A 282 7.36 -12.08 -8.26
CA PRO A 282 8.16 -13.00 -9.05
C PRO A 282 9.24 -12.27 -9.83
N ASP A 283 10.39 -12.92 -10.00
CA ASP A 283 11.46 -12.38 -10.83
C ASP A 283 11.03 -12.33 -12.31
N PRO A 284 11.31 -11.24 -13.03
CA PRO A 284 11.07 -11.17 -14.47
C PRO A 284 11.89 -12.21 -15.23
N TRP A 285 11.26 -12.94 -16.12
CA TRP A 285 11.92 -13.93 -16.96
C TRP A 285 13.02 -13.29 -17.83
N GLY A 286 14.20 -13.84 -17.81
CA GLY A 286 15.30 -13.46 -18.68
C GLY A 286 16.02 -12.14 -18.34
N LEU A 287 15.73 -11.55 -17.17
CA LEU A 287 16.39 -10.32 -16.72
C LEU A 287 17.11 -10.53 -15.37
N PRO A 288 18.30 -11.15 -15.37
CA PRO A 288 19.04 -11.48 -14.13
C PRO A 288 19.33 -10.27 -13.24
N ALA A 289 19.45 -9.07 -13.83
CA ALA A 289 19.73 -7.85 -13.09
C ALA A 289 18.55 -7.38 -12.20
N PHE A 290 17.33 -7.83 -12.50
CA PHE A 290 16.15 -7.59 -11.66
C PHE A 290 15.88 -8.73 -10.69
N ALA A 291 16.62 -9.81 -10.82
CA ALA A 291 16.37 -11.10 -10.21
C ALA A 291 16.77 -11.19 -8.75
N THR A 292 17.03 -10.12 -8.06
CA THR A 292 17.14 -10.23 -6.61
C THR A 292 15.81 -9.76 -6.02
N ALA A 293 14.98 -10.70 -5.63
CA ALA A 293 13.80 -10.49 -4.79
C ALA A 293 14.11 -9.65 -3.54
N LYS A 294 15.37 -9.48 -3.21
CA LYS A 294 15.94 -8.58 -2.23
C LYS A 294 15.92 -7.11 -2.68
N SER A 295 15.81 -6.86 -3.98
CA SER A 295 15.76 -5.50 -4.49
C SER A 295 14.32 -5.00 -4.39
N ARG A 296 14.08 -4.14 -3.43
CA ARG A 296 12.88 -3.30 -3.34
C ARG A 296 12.90 -2.22 -4.42
N LEU A 297 13.52 -2.51 -5.56
CA LEU A 297 13.81 -1.54 -6.59
C LEU A 297 12.54 -1.18 -7.33
N THR A 298 12.19 0.06 -7.23
CA THR A 298 11.39 0.73 -8.23
C THR A 298 12.31 0.96 -9.43
N TYR A 299 11.99 0.37 -10.56
CA TYR A 299 12.67 0.72 -11.80
C TYR A 299 12.29 2.15 -12.20
N VAL A 300 13.28 3.00 -12.48
CA VAL A 300 13.07 4.36 -12.96
C VAL A 300 13.80 4.52 -14.29
N ALA A 301 13.07 4.86 -15.34
CA ALA A 301 13.63 5.31 -16.60
C ALA A 301 13.48 6.82 -16.71
N MET A 302 14.52 7.52 -17.14
CA MET A 302 14.53 8.97 -17.26
C MET A 302 14.91 9.39 -18.69
N ALA A 303 14.14 10.31 -19.26
CA ALA A 303 14.49 10.99 -20.50
C ALA A 303 15.41 12.19 -20.21
N ASP A 304 16.62 11.92 -19.75
CA ASP A 304 17.59 12.94 -19.37
C ASP A 304 19.00 12.42 -19.68
N ALA A 305 19.79 13.17 -20.44
CA ALA A 305 21.17 12.82 -20.77
C ALA A 305 22.10 12.67 -19.55
N GLU A 306 21.71 13.26 -18.40
CA GLU A 306 22.44 13.20 -17.15
C GLU A 306 21.80 12.21 -16.13
N ALA A 307 20.81 11.41 -16.59
CA ALA A 307 20.09 10.47 -15.74
C ALA A 307 21.00 9.51 -14.98
N ASP A 308 22.01 8.96 -15.69
CA ASP A 308 22.97 8.02 -15.11
C ASP A 308 23.79 8.63 -13.96
N LYS A 309 23.98 9.93 -13.96
CA LYS A 309 24.70 10.65 -12.90
C LYS A 309 23.84 10.92 -11.67
N ARG A 310 22.51 10.96 -11.84
CA ARG A 310 21.54 11.20 -10.75
C ARG A 310 21.01 9.90 -10.14
N MET A 311 21.10 8.81 -10.89
CA MET A 311 20.77 7.49 -10.38
C MET A 311 21.89 7.00 -9.48
N SER A 312 21.57 6.52 -8.28
CA SER A 312 22.58 5.83 -7.50
C SER A 312 23.06 4.60 -8.29
N PRO A 313 24.34 4.20 -8.18
CA PRO A 313 24.90 3.04 -8.91
C PRO A 313 24.07 1.76 -8.77
N ASP A 314 23.26 1.69 -7.73
CA ASP A 314 22.40 0.54 -7.41
C ASP A 314 20.95 0.72 -7.86
N GLY A 315 20.60 1.82 -8.53
CA GLY A 315 19.20 2.16 -8.84
C GLY A 315 18.31 2.35 -7.59
N LYS A 316 18.92 2.54 -6.43
CA LYS A 316 18.22 2.57 -5.14
C LYS A 316 17.81 3.99 -4.77
N ARG A 317 16.53 4.21 -4.57
CA ARG A 317 16.08 5.33 -3.75
C ARG A 317 16.30 4.95 -2.28
N GLY A 318 17.31 5.57 -1.63
CA GLY A 318 17.58 5.44 -0.21
C GLY A 318 18.05 4.05 0.22
N GLY A 319 19.17 3.96 0.90
CA GLY A 319 19.72 2.71 1.43
C GLY A 319 18.85 2.14 2.54
N ARG A 320 17.80 1.41 2.16
CA ARG A 320 17.06 0.62 3.13
C ARG A 320 17.95 -0.55 3.53
N GLY A 321 18.31 -0.62 4.81
CA GLY A 321 18.96 -1.79 5.36
C GLY A 321 18.13 -3.04 5.01
N VAL A 322 18.81 -4.13 4.76
CA VAL A 322 18.15 -5.43 4.54
C VAL A 322 18.03 -6.11 5.90
N ILE A 323 16.81 -6.53 6.27
CA ILE A 323 16.64 -7.39 7.45
C ILE A 323 17.30 -8.73 7.17
N ALA A 324 18.09 -9.24 8.11
CA ALA A 324 18.73 -10.54 8.01
C ALA A 324 17.67 -11.65 7.84
N GLU A 325 17.94 -12.61 6.98
CA GLU A 325 16.95 -13.65 6.60
C GLU A 325 16.50 -14.51 7.78
N ASP A 326 17.37 -14.72 8.77
CA ASP A 326 17.06 -15.45 10.00
C ASP A 326 16.05 -14.73 10.91
N LYS A 327 15.82 -13.44 10.69
CA LYS A 327 14.80 -12.63 11.38
C LYS A 327 13.48 -12.52 10.59
N VAL A 328 13.42 -13.08 9.39
CA VAL A 328 12.25 -12.96 8.53
C VAL A 328 11.27 -14.10 8.77
N VAL A 329 10.02 -13.76 8.97
CA VAL A 329 8.89 -14.68 8.95
C VAL A 329 7.96 -14.32 7.78
N TRP A 330 7.43 -15.33 7.10
CA TRP A 330 6.55 -15.14 5.96
C TRP A 330 5.10 -15.17 6.37
N LEU A 331 4.29 -14.27 5.83
CA LEU A 331 2.85 -14.24 6.11
C LEU A 331 2.19 -15.59 5.78
N ALA A 332 2.57 -16.21 4.67
CA ALA A 332 2.05 -17.52 4.29
C ALA A 332 2.32 -18.61 5.34
N ASP A 333 3.48 -18.57 6.00
CA ASP A 333 3.80 -19.54 7.04
C ASP A 333 3.01 -19.29 8.34
N ILE A 334 2.72 -18.01 8.64
CA ILE A 334 1.82 -17.67 9.74
C ILE A 334 0.41 -18.15 9.45
N LEU A 335 -0.11 -17.90 8.24
CA LEU A 335 -1.46 -18.31 7.82
C LEU A 335 -1.60 -19.83 7.75
N ALA A 336 -0.53 -20.53 7.37
CA ALA A 336 -0.47 -22.00 7.40
C ALA A 336 -0.26 -22.59 8.80
N GLY A 337 -0.14 -21.77 9.85
CA GLY A 337 0.09 -22.21 11.22
C GLY A 337 1.49 -22.81 11.49
N LYS A 338 2.45 -22.58 10.60
CA LYS A 338 3.83 -23.08 10.76
C LYS A 338 4.65 -22.25 11.75
N THR A 339 4.31 -20.99 11.93
CA THR A 339 4.93 -20.06 12.87
C THR A 339 3.90 -19.11 13.44
N SER A 340 4.13 -18.60 14.64
CA SER A 340 3.31 -17.54 15.26
C SER A 340 3.75 -16.12 14.85
N GLY A 341 4.85 -15.98 14.13
CA GLY A 341 5.51 -14.72 13.87
C GLY A 341 6.33 -14.28 15.07
N ARG A 342 5.76 -13.48 15.96
CA ARG A 342 6.35 -13.10 17.25
C ARG A 342 6.39 -14.29 18.19
N THR A 343 7.52 -14.48 18.90
CA THR A 343 7.73 -15.57 19.88
C THR A 343 7.87 -15.07 21.32
N SER A 344 8.07 -13.76 21.53
CA SER A 344 8.14 -13.12 22.84
C SER A 344 7.48 -11.72 22.80
N ASP A 345 6.90 -11.32 23.92
CA ASP A 345 6.31 -9.99 24.07
C ASP A 345 7.33 -8.84 24.07
N ASP A 346 8.61 -9.15 24.31
CA ASP A 346 9.70 -8.16 24.31
C ASP A 346 10.31 -7.92 22.93
N GLN A 347 10.00 -8.75 21.93
CA GLN A 347 10.55 -8.58 20.59
C GLN A 347 10.08 -7.28 19.95
N ILE A 348 11.01 -6.53 19.36
CA ILE A 348 10.69 -5.44 18.42
C ILE A 348 10.39 -6.10 17.08
N SER A 349 9.16 -5.96 16.62
CA SER A 349 8.72 -6.53 15.35
C SER A 349 8.50 -5.45 14.30
N TYR A 350 8.66 -5.82 13.04
CA TYR A 350 8.52 -4.92 11.90
C TYR A 350 7.75 -5.60 10.76
N SER A 351 6.95 -4.87 10.01
CA SER A 351 6.37 -5.37 8.76
C SER A 351 7.07 -4.77 7.55
N GLU A 352 7.69 -5.64 6.77
CA GLU A 352 8.31 -5.27 5.50
C GLU A 352 7.26 -5.11 4.42
N ARG A 353 7.24 -3.94 3.82
CA ARG A 353 6.42 -3.71 2.63
C ARG A 353 7.20 -4.15 1.40
N GLY A 354 6.83 -5.28 0.84
CA GLY A 354 7.36 -5.74 -0.44
C GLY A 354 6.94 -4.82 -1.60
N ASN A 355 7.50 -5.04 -2.78
CA ASN A 355 7.10 -4.36 -4.02
C ASN A 355 5.89 -5.09 -4.66
N LEU A 356 4.81 -5.24 -3.87
CA LEU A 356 3.64 -6.06 -4.17
C LEU A 356 2.41 -5.25 -4.62
N GLN A 357 2.60 -3.99 -5.00
CA GLN A 357 1.48 -3.09 -5.28
C GLN A 357 0.55 -3.64 -6.37
N GLY A 358 1.07 -4.29 -7.41
CA GLY A 358 0.25 -4.90 -8.46
C GLY A 358 -0.69 -5.95 -7.91
N ALA A 359 -0.21 -6.81 -7.00
CA ALA A 359 -1.03 -7.82 -6.33
C ALA A 359 -2.12 -7.17 -5.45
N GLN A 360 -1.78 -6.09 -4.75
CA GLN A 360 -2.74 -5.34 -3.94
C GLN A 360 -3.82 -4.68 -4.79
N PHE A 361 -3.44 -4.06 -5.93
CA PHE A 361 -4.39 -3.32 -6.75
C PHE A 361 -5.40 -4.25 -7.45
N HIS A 362 -4.99 -5.37 -8.04
CA HIS A 362 -5.95 -6.26 -8.69
C HIS A 362 -6.96 -6.83 -7.70
N ALA A 363 -6.52 -7.20 -6.49
CA ALA A 363 -7.39 -7.80 -5.49
C ALA A 363 -8.44 -6.81 -4.96
N VAL A 364 -8.00 -5.59 -4.60
CA VAL A 364 -8.93 -4.59 -4.06
C VAL A 364 -9.81 -3.99 -5.16
N ALA A 365 -9.27 -3.79 -6.37
CA ALA A 365 -10.06 -3.29 -7.51
C ALA A 365 -11.11 -4.33 -7.96
N GLY A 366 -10.76 -5.62 -7.97
CA GLY A 366 -11.72 -6.69 -8.24
C GLY A 366 -12.86 -6.69 -7.24
N HIS A 367 -12.56 -6.59 -5.94
CA HIS A 367 -13.58 -6.47 -4.89
C HIS A 367 -14.49 -5.24 -5.08
N VAL A 368 -13.90 -4.07 -5.38
CA VAL A 368 -14.67 -2.84 -5.64
C VAL A 368 -15.58 -3.02 -6.86
N TYR A 369 -15.08 -3.63 -7.93
CA TYR A 369 -15.85 -3.93 -9.14
C TYR A 369 -17.04 -4.85 -8.83
N GLU A 370 -16.84 -5.96 -8.11
CA GLU A 370 -17.90 -6.87 -7.70
C GLU A 370 -18.98 -6.12 -6.90
N LYS A 371 -18.58 -5.31 -5.93
CA LYS A 371 -19.52 -4.51 -5.13
C LYS A 371 -20.23 -3.43 -5.93
N ALA A 372 -19.58 -2.85 -6.93
CA ALA A 372 -20.21 -1.90 -7.84
C ALA A 372 -21.28 -2.56 -8.71
N VAL A 373 -20.98 -3.72 -9.26
CA VAL A 373 -21.94 -4.51 -10.04
C VAL A 373 -23.14 -4.92 -9.19
N GLU A 374 -22.91 -5.48 -7.99
CA GLU A 374 -23.96 -5.85 -7.04
C GLU A 374 -24.89 -4.67 -6.68
N ALA A 375 -24.32 -3.47 -6.53
CA ALA A 375 -25.05 -2.26 -6.15
C ALA A 375 -25.64 -1.50 -7.34
N GLY A 376 -25.37 -1.90 -8.58
CA GLY A 376 -25.71 -1.13 -9.79
C GLY A 376 -25.05 0.27 -9.79
N ALA A 377 -23.82 0.35 -9.28
CA ALA A 377 -23.06 1.59 -9.15
C ALA A 377 -22.05 1.75 -10.31
N GLY A 378 -21.61 2.99 -10.53
CA GLY A 378 -20.71 3.35 -11.62
C GLY A 378 -21.43 3.88 -12.85
N TYR A 379 -20.64 4.41 -13.78
CA TYR A 379 -21.14 4.91 -15.08
C TYR A 379 -20.82 3.88 -16.15
N GLU A 380 -21.85 3.32 -16.75
CA GLU A 380 -21.73 2.34 -17.84
C GLU A 380 -21.22 3.02 -19.11
N ILE A 381 -20.23 2.39 -19.75
CA ILE A 381 -19.78 2.72 -21.11
C ILE A 381 -19.80 1.47 -21.99
N PRO A 382 -20.18 1.59 -23.27
CA PRO A 382 -20.13 0.44 -24.17
C PRO A 382 -18.71 -0.15 -24.21
N THR A 383 -18.57 -1.43 -23.93
CA THR A 383 -17.25 -2.10 -23.98
C THR A 383 -16.64 -2.01 -25.39
N ASP A 384 -17.46 -1.99 -26.43
CA ASP A 384 -17.03 -1.82 -27.82
C ASP A 384 -16.22 -0.54 -28.06
N TRP A 385 -16.38 0.50 -27.22
CA TRP A 385 -15.54 1.71 -27.32
C TRP A 385 -14.09 1.44 -26.89
N LEU A 386 -13.83 0.37 -26.17
CA LEU A 386 -12.52 -0.05 -25.68
C LEU A 386 -11.95 -1.20 -26.51
N LEU A 387 -12.71 -1.70 -27.49
CA LEU A 387 -12.32 -2.78 -28.38
C LEU A 387 -12.08 -2.26 -29.78
N GLN A 388 -11.48 -3.09 -30.62
CA GLN A 388 -11.28 -2.79 -32.03
C GLN A 388 -11.31 -4.08 -32.85
N ASP A 389 -11.88 -4.01 -34.04
CA ASP A 389 -11.77 -5.09 -35.02
C ASP A 389 -10.41 -5.00 -35.72
N ILE A 390 -9.62 -6.05 -35.64
CA ILE A 390 -8.39 -6.19 -36.39
C ILE A 390 -8.73 -7.03 -37.62
N ARG A 391 -8.50 -6.45 -38.80
CA ARG A 391 -8.61 -7.16 -40.08
C ARG A 391 -7.20 -7.38 -40.61
N ASP A 392 -6.86 -8.63 -40.85
CA ASP A 392 -5.65 -9.03 -41.55
C ASP A 392 -5.81 -8.90 -43.08
#